data_3f75246e286c21bbf26de6d6ad94904f
#
_entry.id   3f75246e286c21bbf26de6d6ad94904f
#
_cell.length_a   1.000
_cell.length_b   1.000
_cell.length_c   1.000
_cell.angle_alpha   90.00
_cell.angle_beta   90.00
_cell.angle_gamma   90.00
#
_symmetry.space_group_name_H-M   'P 1'
#
loop_
_entity.id
_entity.type
_entity.pdbx_description
1 polymer ?
#
loop_
_entity_poly.entity_id
_entity_poly.type
_entity_poly.pdbx_seq_one_letter_code
_entity_poly.pdbx_strand_id
1 'polypeptide(L)'
;MLISQNSSIFATKFLLSLLILKIVAETKYIFVTGGVVSSLGKGIISSSIGKLLQARGYNITIQKFDPYINIDPGTLNPYEHGECYVTVDGMETDLDLGHYERFTDIKTTKANSMTTGRIYKSVIDKERRGDYLGKTIQVVPHITDEIKSNIKLLGTKYHYDFVITEIGGTIGDIESAPFLEAIRQMKWELGKNAVNIHLTYIPYLKAAGELKTTPTL
;
A
#
# COMPACT_ATOMS: atom_id res chain seq x y z
N MET A 1 3.69 52.21 25.44
CA MET A 1 3.32 50.85 25.92
C MET A 1 2.52 50.04 24.89
N LEU A 2 2.50 50.38 23.60
CA LEU A 2 1.74 49.71 22.53
C LEU A 2 2.61 48.95 21.51
N ILE A 3 3.94 49.01 21.63
CA ILE A 3 4.85 48.39 20.66
C ILE A 3 5.21 46.91 21.04
N SER A 4 5.06 46.50 22.32
CA SER A 4 5.43 45.17 22.76
C SER A 4 4.39 44.07 22.50
N GLN A 5 3.11 44.45 22.31
CA GLN A 5 2.04 43.48 22.04
C GLN A 5 2.03 42.98 20.58
N ASN A 6 2.42 43.84 19.63
CA ASN A 6 2.44 43.46 18.21
C ASN A 6 3.59 42.50 17.86
N SER A 7 4.73 42.58 18.53
CA SER A 7 5.85 41.64 18.29
C SER A 7 5.57 40.23 18.79
N SER A 8 4.83 40.07 19.90
CA SER A 8 4.43 38.77 20.43
C SER A 8 3.42 38.08 19.51
N ILE A 9 2.44 38.82 18.98
CA ILE A 9 1.44 38.26 18.05
C ILE A 9 2.08 37.84 16.70
N PHE A 10 3.05 38.63 16.24
CA PHE A 10 3.79 38.29 15.01
C PHE A 10 4.68 37.05 15.18
N ALA A 11 5.39 36.97 16.31
CA ALA A 11 6.20 35.78 16.64
C ALA A 11 5.34 34.53 16.80
N THR A 12 4.16 34.63 17.43
CA THR A 12 3.23 33.50 17.60
C THR A 12 2.64 33.10 16.25
N LYS A 13 2.24 34.01 15.39
CA LYS A 13 1.76 33.72 14.04
C LYS A 13 2.86 33.10 13.14
N PHE A 14 4.09 33.57 13.26
CA PHE A 14 5.24 33.05 12.52
C PHE A 14 5.61 31.67 13.02
N LEU A 15 5.63 31.40 14.32
CA LEU A 15 5.80 30.08 14.92
C LEU A 15 4.66 29.14 14.52
N LEU A 16 3.41 29.61 14.52
CA LEU A 16 2.25 28.83 14.07
C LEU A 16 2.35 28.51 12.57
N SER A 17 2.79 29.45 11.73
CA SER A 17 3.01 29.22 10.29
C SER A 17 4.18 28.25 10.03
N LEU A 18 5.26 28.34 10.81
CA LEU A 18 6.36 27.36 10.78
C LEU A 18 5.92 25.98 11.29
N LEU A 19 5.05 25.93 12.32
CA LEU A 19 4.44 24.68 12.78
C LEU A 19 3.51 24.09 11.72
N ILE A 20 2.71 24.91 11.05
CA ILE A 20 1.82 24.50 9.96
C ILE A 20 2.63 24.05 8.72
N LEU A 21 3.74 24.74 8.40
CA LEU A 21 4.68 24.30 7.35
C LEU A 21 5.41 22.98 7.70
N LYS A 22 5.55 22.66 8.98
CA LYS A 22 6.11 21.38 9.45
C LYS A 22 5.10 20.23 9.41
N ILE A 23 3.81 20.51 9.15
CA ILE A 23 2.69 19.55 9.28
C ILE A 23 2.27 18.91 7.96
N VAL A 24 2.84 19.25 6.83
CA VAL A 24 2.60 18.48 5.60
C VAL A 24 3.89 17.86 5.12
N ALA A 25 4.46 16.98 5.94
CA ALA A 25 5.39 15.99 5.40
C ALA A 25 4.59 15.14 4.41
N GLU A 26 4.97 15.23 3.15
CA GLU A 26 4.31 14.48 2.09
C GLU A 26 4.49 12.98 2.35
N THR A 27 3.38 12.23 2.40
CA THR A 27 3.39 10.78 2.63
C THR A 27 4.30 10.09 1.61
N LYS A 28 5.14 9.19 2.08
CA LYS A 28 6.01 8.36 1.24
C LYS A 28 5.42 6.97 1.08
N TYR A 29 5.53 6.43 -0.13
CA TYR A 29 4.96 5.15 -0.50
C TYR A 29 6.06 4.14 -0.81
N ILE A 30 5.99 2.99 -0.16
CA ILE A 30 6.90 1.86 -0.37
C ILE A 30 6.07 0.70 -0.91
N PHE A 31 6.35 0.29 -2.15
CA PHE A 31 5.71 -0.87 -2.76
C PHE A 31 6.60 -2.08 -2.58
N VAL A 32 6.02 -3.20 -2.14
CA VAL A 32 6.72 -4.47 -2.00
C VAL A 32 6.10 -5.48 -2.94
N THR A 33 6.88 -5.93 -3.90
CA THR A 33 6.49 -6.89 -4.93
C THR A 33 7.42 -8.11 -4.89
N GLY A 34 7.00 -9.22 -5.46
CA GLY A 34 7.85 -10.41 -5.55
C GLY A 34 7.63 -11.18 -6.84
N GLY A 35 8.68 -11.82 -7.31
CA GLY A 35 8.66 -12.63 -8.52
C GLY A 35 9.13 -14.06 -8.27
N VAL A 36 9.08 -14.90 -9.31
CA VAL A 36 9.52 -16.28 -9.38
C VAL A 36 8.59 -17.26 -8.66
N VAL A 37 8.42 -17.13 -7.34
CA VAL A 37 7.59 -18.04 -6.52
C VAL A 37 6.86 -17.27 -5.43
N SER A 38 5.76 -17.83 -4.94
CA SER A 38 5.09 -17.36 -3.73
C SER A 38 5.96 -17.60 -2.49
N SER A 39 5.58 -16.99 -1.37
CA SER A 39 6.25 -17.20 -0.06
C SER A 39 7.73 -16.77 0.00
N LEU A 40 8.15 -15.81 -0.84
CA LEU A 40 9.49 -15.21 -0.77
C LEU A 40 9.72 -14.34 0.48
N GLY A 41 8.68 -14.11 1.28
CA GLY A 41 8.78 -13.31 2.50
C GLY A 41 8.44 -11.83 2.32
N LYS A 42 7.59 -11.47 1.35
CA LYS A 42 7.11 -10.07 1.19
C LYS A 42 6.56 -9.50 2.49
N GLY A 43 5.71 -10.25 3.21
CA GLY A 43 5.11 -9.82 4.48
C GLY A 43 6.16 -9.57 5.57
N ILE A 44 7.17 -10.43 5.67
CA ILE A 44 8.28 -10.26 6.62
C ILE A 44 9.07 -8.99 6.30
N ILE A 45 9.38 -8.76 5.03
CA ILE A 45 10.11 -7.54 4.59
C ILE A 45 9.27 -6.29 4.84
N SER A 46 7.98 -6.31 4.48
CA SER A 46 7.05 -5.19 4.72
C SER A 46 6.97 -4.84 6.20
N SER A 47 6.78 -5.83 7.06
CA SER A 47 6.72 -5.66 8.51
C SER A 47 8.05 -5.19 9.11
N SER A 48 9.17 -5.74 8.65
CA SER A 48 10.51 -5.36 9.11
C SER A 48 10.84 -3.90 8.77
N ILE A 49 10.56 -3.48 7.54
CA ILE A 49 10.71 -2.09 7.11
C ILE A 49 9.82 -1.18 7.96
N GLY A 50 8.55 -1.58 8.15
CA GLY A 50 7.62 -0.85 9.02
C GLY A 50 8.16 -0.67 10.43
N LYS A 51 8.64 -1.74 11.06
CA LYS A 51 9.22 -1.70 12.42
C LYS A 51 10.47 -0.83 12.49
N LEU A 52 11.34 -0.89 11.50
CA LEU A 52 12.54 -0.06 11.44
C LEU A 52 12.21 1.43 11.27
N LEU A 53 11.17 1.77 10.52
CA LEU A 53 10.69 3.14 10.38
C LEU A 53 10.06 3.65 11.67
N GLN A 54 9.24 2.82 12.34
CA GLN A 54 8.70 3.14 13.67
C GLN A 54 9.80 3.40 14.70
N ALA A 55 10.85 2.57 14.71
CA ALA A 55 12.00 2.76 15.60
C ALA A 55 12.73 4.09 15.36
N ARG A 56 12.55 4.71 14.20
CA ARG A 56 13.04 6.05 13.85
C ARG A 56 12.02 7.17 14.12
N GLY A 57 10.88 6.85 14.72
CA GLY A 57 9.85 7.81 15.10
C GLY A 57 8.85 8.18 14.01
N TYR A 58 8.80 7.43 12.90
CA TYR A 58 7.82 7.65 11.84
C TYR A 58 6.50 6.95 12.13
N ASN A 59 5.40 7.63 11.79
CA ASN A 59 4.06 7.05 11.79
C ASN A 59 3.84 6.28 10.47
N ILE A 60 3.61 4.96 10.57
CA ILE A 60 3.51 4.09 9.39
C ILE A 60 2.22 3.28 9.37
N THR A 61 1.84 2.84 8.20
CA THR A 61 0.84 1.79 8.03
C THR A 61 1.26 0.83 6.92
N ILE A 62 0.67 -0.38 6.93
CA ILE A 62 0.90 -1.40 5.91
C ILE A 62 -0.43 -1.76 5.27
N GLN A 63 -0.44 -1.83 3.93
CA GLN A 63 -1.58 -2.29 3.13
C GLN A 63 -1.24 -3.60 2.44
N LYS A 64 -2.25 -4.46 2.28
CA LYS A 64 -2.18 -5.67 1.46
C LYS A 64 -3.13 -5.54 0.27
N PHE A 65 -2.63 -5.75 -0.92
CA PHE A 65 -3.41 -5.80 -2.15
C PHE A 65 -3.31 -7.18 -2.77
N ASP A 66 -4.43 -7.90 -2.78
CA ASP A 66 -4.51 -9.27 -3.25
C ASP A 66 -5.11 -9.33 -4.66
N PRO A 67 -4.43 -9.97 -5.62
CA PRO A 67 -4.85 -9.97 -7.02
C PRO A 67 -6.00 -10.95 -7.33
N TYR A 68 -6.54 -11.69 -6.38
CA TYR A 68 -7.68 -12.56 -6.63
C TYR A 68 -9.00 -11.79 -6.81
N ILE A 69 -9.97 -12.42 -7.52
CA ILE A 69 -11.26 -11.82 -7.89
C ILE A 69 -12.28 -11.85 -6.75
N ASN A 70 -12.06 -12.60 -5.69
CA ASN A 70 -12.96 -12.60 -4.54
C ASN A 70 -13.08 -11.18 -3.94
N ILE A 71 -14.26 -10.82 -3.45
CA ILE A 71 -14.52 -9.52 -2.82
C ILE A 71 -13.75 -9.43 -1.49
N ASP A 72 -13.75 -10.52 -0.73
CA ASP A 72 -13.04 -10.70 0.52
C ASP A 72 -12.66 -12.18 0.69
N PRO A 73 -11.81 -12.53 1.68
CA PRO A 73 -11.40 -13.90 1.89
C PRO A 73 -12.40 -14.76 2.69
N GLY A 74 -13.53 -14.20 3.15
CA GLY A 74 -14.48 -14.90 4.03
C GLY A 74 -15.11 -16.17 3.41
N THR A 75 -15.13 -16.25 2.08
CA THR A 75 -15.62 -17.44 1.34
C THR A 75 -14.52 -18.33 0.80
N LEU A 76 -13.26 -17.98 1.01
CA LEU A 76 -12.13 -18.77 0.56
C LEU A 76 -11.95 -20.03 1.43
N ASN A 77 -11.44 -21.08 0.80
CA ASN A 77 -11.14 -22.34 1.50
C ASN A 77 -9.96 -22.13 2.46
N PRO A 78 -10.14 -22.26 3.78
CA PRO A 78 -9.08 -22.01 4.75
C PRO A 78 -7.90 -23.00 4.64
N TYR A 79 -8.10 -24.16 4.05
CA TYR A 79 -7.00 -25.11 3.79
C TYR A 79 -6.06 -24.65 2.66
N GLU A 80 -6.54 -23.78 1.76
CA GLU A 80 -5.76 -23.26 0.63
C GLU A 80 -5.19 -21.86 0.93
N HIS A 81 -5.95 -21.03 1.64
CA HIS A 81 -5.66 -19.59 1.83
C HIS A 81 -5.34 -19.22 3.29
N GLY A 82 -5.49 -20.17 4.23
CA GLY A 82 -5.36 -19.87 5.66
C GLY A 82 -6.65 -19.29 6.25
N GLU A 83 -6.57 -18.95 7.52
CA GLU A 83 -7.69 -18.34 8.26
C GLU A 83 -7.87 -16.86 7.90
N CYS A 84 -9.11 -16.37 8.00
CA CYS A 84 -9.38 -14.95 7.86
C CYS A 84 -8.97 -14.19 9.12
N TYR A 85 -8.44 -12.99 8.93
CA TYR A 85 -8.21 -12.02 9.99
C TYR A 85 -9.30 -10.95 9.96
N VAL A 86 -9.85 -10.60 11.12
CA VAL A 86 -10.89 -9.55 11.23
C VAL A 86 -10.27 -8.28 11.79
N THR A 87 -10.35 -7.20 11.01
CA THR A 87 -9.83 -5.89 11.40
C THR A 87 -10.67 -5.23 12.49
N VAL A 88 -10.16 -4.14 13.08
CA VAL A 88 -10.86 -3.42 14.18
C VAL A 88 -12.22 -2.85 13.76
N ASP A 89 -12.47 -2.66 12.47
CA ASP A 89 -13.76 -2.20 11.92
C ASP A 89 -14.62 -3.34 11.34
N GLY A 90 -14.29 -4.60 11.67
CA GLY A 90 -15.10 -5.79 11.37
C GLY A 90 -14.96 -6.33 9.95
N MET A 91 -13.94 -5.90 9.19
CA MET A 91 -13.70 -6.41 7.85
C MET A 91 -12.93 -7.73 7.90
N GLU A 92 -13.43 -8.76 7.21
CA GLU A 92 -12.69 -9.98 6.95
C GLU A 92 -11.58 -9.71 5.92
N THR A 93 -10.36 -10.12 6.24
CA THR A 93 -9.17 -9.87 5.43
C THR A 93 -8.24 -11.08 5.44
N ASP A 94 -7.24 -11.05 4.61
CA ASP A 94 -6.16 -12.03 4.61
C ASP A 94 -5.40 -12.02 5.95
N LEU A 95 -4.92 -13.18 6.39
CA LEU A 95 -4.20 -13.38 7.64
C LEU A 95 -2.95 -12.50 7.76
N ASP A 96 -2.37 -12.08 6.64
CA ASP A 96 -1.19 -11.22 6.60
C ASP A 96 -1.39 -9.90 7.39
N LEU A 97 -2.61 -9.36 7.45
CA LEU A 97 -2.89 -8.16 8.23
C LEU A 97 -2.66 -8.38 9.73
N GLY A 98 -3.04 -9.56 10.25
CA GLY A 98 -2.75 -9.95 11.63
C GLY A 98 -1.25 -10.06 11.90
N HIS A 99 -0.48 -10.53 10.92
CA HIS A 99 0.99 -10.56 11.02
C HIS A 99 1.57 -9.16 11.06
N TYR A 100 1.08 -8.22 10.22
CA TYR A 100 1.55 -6.82 10.26
C TYR A 100 1.28 -6.18 11.62
N GLU A 101 0.08 -6.36 12.18
CA GLU A 101 -0.26 -5.85 13.52
C GLU A 101 0.66 -6.42 14.59
N ARG A 102 0.93 -7.73 14.54
CA ARG A 102 1.80 -8.39 15.52
C ARG A 102 3.24 -7.89 15.49
N PHE A 103 3.77 -7.57 14.30
CA PHE A 103 5.15 -7.08 14.15
C PHE A 103 5.31 -5.60 14.46
N THR A 104 4.32 -4.78 14.13
CA THR A 104 4.45 -3.33 14.11
C THR A 104 3.57 -2.62 15.12
N ASP A 105 2.69 -3.33 15.85
CA ASP A 105 1.69 -2.78 16.77
C ASP A 105 0.74 -1.73 16.14
N ILE A 106 0.64 -1.68 14.80
CA ILE A 106 -0.35 -0.86 14.10
C ILE A 106 -1.75 -1.45 14.27
N LYS A 107 -2.78 -0.62 14.05
CA LYS A 107 -4.16 -1.08 13.91
C LYS A 107 -4.56 -1.01 12.45
N THR A 108 -5.04 -2.14 11.93
CA THR A 108 -5.52 -2.23 10.56
C THR A 108 -7.02 -2.10 10.47
N THR A 109 -7.49 -1.57 9.35
CA THR A 109 -8.88 -1.36 9.01
C THR A 109 -9.16 -1.89 7.61
N LYS A 110 -10.41 -1.85 7.16
CA LYS A 110 -10.78 -2.19 5.78
C LYS A 110 -10.00 -1.43 4.70
N ALA A 111 -9.41 -0.28 5.03
CA ALA A 111 -8.58 0.49 4.11
C ALA A 111 -7.16 -0.12 3.92
N ASN A 112 -6.78 -1.03 4.81
CA ASN A 112 -5.49 -1.72 4.74
C ASN A 112 -5.52 -3.00 3.89
N SER A 113 -6.70 -3.44 3.46
CA SER A 113 -6.87 -4.62 2.60
C SER A 113 -7.69 -4.28 1.37
N MET A 114 -7.22 -4.71 0.22
CA MET A 114 -7.92 -4.51 -1.04
C MET A 114 -7.72 -5.72 -1.95
N THR A 115 -8.81 -6.21 -2.54
CA THR A 115 -8.78 -7.29 -3.52
C THR A 115 -9.09 -6.76 -4.92
N THR A 116 -8.66 -7.47 -5.95
CA THR A 116 -9.08 -7.18 -7.34
C THR A 116 -10.60 -7.11 -7.45
N GLY A 117 -11.31 -8.05 -6.82
CA GLY A 117 -12.78 -8.09 -6.86
C GLY A 117 -13.41 -6.81 -6.31
N ARG A 118 -12.91 -6.28 -5.19
CA ARG A 118 -13.40 -5.00 -4.62
C ARG A 118 -13.12 -3.82 -5.54
N ILE A 119 -11.94 -3.77 -6.17
CA ILE A 119 -11.57 -2.72 -7.13
C ILE A 119 -12.53 -2.73 -8.31
N TYR A 120 -12.69 -3.90 -8.96
CA TYR A 120 -13.56 -4.03 -10.14
C TYR A 120 -15.02 -3.75 -9.78
N LYS A 121 -15.49 -4.29 -8.64
CA LYS A 121 -16.86 -4.01 -8.17
C LYS A 121 -17.08 -2.51 -7.98
N SER A 122 -16.15 -1.79 -7.36
CA SER A 122 -16.24 -0.34 -7.18
C SER A 122 -16.38 0.40 -8.51
N VAL A 123 -15.54 0.04 -9.49
CA VAL A 123 -15.58 0.67 -10.83
C VAL A 123 -16.88 0.33 -11.58
N ILE A 124 -17.33 -0.93 -11.51
CA ILE A 124 -18.59 -1.36 -12.13
C ILE A 124 -19.79 -0.65 -11.47
N ASP A 125 -19.83 -0.56 -10.14
CA ASP A 125 -20.88 0.14 -9.42
C ASP A 125 -20.93 1.64 -9.79
N LYS A 126 -19.77 2.29 -9.97
CA LYS A 126 -19.67 3.67 -10.46
C LYS A 126 -20.21 3.80 -11.90
N GLU A 127 -19.85 2.87 -12.76
CA GLU A 127 -20.38 2.83 -14.15
C GLU A 127 -21.90 2.71 -14.14
N ARG A 128 -22.45 1.77 -13.39
CA ARG A 128 -23.89 1.55 -13.30
C ARG A 128 -24.68 2.75 -12.73
N ARG A 129 -24.05 3.55 -11.85
CA ARG A 129 -24.65 4.82 -11.37
C ARG A 129 -24.52 5.97 -12.37
N GLY A 130 -23.76 5.81 -13.44
CA GLY A 130 -23.50 6.87 -14.42
C GLY A 130 -22.40 7.85 -14.07
N ASP A 131 -21.55 7.53 -13.09
CA ASP A 131 -20.48 8.42 -12.60
C ASP A 131 -19.47 8.76 -13.72
N TYR A 132 -19.37 7.94 -14.75
CA TYR A 132 -18.48 8.14 -15.90
C TYR A 132 -19.11 8.81 -17.11
N LEU A 133 -20.38 9.24 -17.00
CA LEU A 133 -21.09 10.01 -18.04
C LEU A 133 -21.07 9.34 -19.43
N GLY A 134 -21.25 8.02 -19.49
CA GLY A 134 -21.29 7.25 -20.74
C GLY A 134 -19.95 6.97 -21.42
N LYS A 135 -18.83 7.26 -20.74
CA LYS A 135 -17.50 6.88 -21.25
C LYS A 135 -17.29 5.38 -21.25
N THR A 136 -16.53 4.88 -22.23
CA THR A 136 -16.05 3.49 -22.21
C THR A 136 -15.10 3.28 -21.05
N ILE A 137 -15.39 2.27 -20.21
CA ILE A 137 -14.59 1.94 -19.03
C ILE A 137 -13.55 0.88 -19.42
N GLN A 138 -12.30 1.13 -19.04
CA GLN A 138 -11.14 0.31 -19.41
C GLN A 138 -10.28 0.05 -18.17
N VAL A 139 -9.40 -0.95 -18.22
CA VAL A 139 -8.45 -1.23 -17.14
C VAL A 139 -7.56 0.00 -16.90
N VAL A 140 -7.01 0.58 -17.95
CA VAL A 140 -6.32 1.87 -17.91
C VAL A 140 -7.20 2.90 -18.61
N PRO A 141 -7.61 4.01 -17.95
CA PRO A 141 -7.16 4.43 -16.63
C PRO A 141 -8.07 4.01 -15.45
N HIS A 142 -9.28 3.49 -15.65
CA HIS A 142 -10.32 3.47 -14.62
C HIS A 142 -10.00 2.51 -13.45
N ILE A 143 -9.53 1.28 -13.75
CA ILE A 143 -9.10 0.32 -12.72
C ILE A 143 -7.80 0.79 -12.06
N THR A 144 -6.83 1.28 -12.85
CA THR A 144 -5.57 1.78 -12.31
C THR A 144 -5.77 3.01 -11.43
N ASP A 145 -6.69 3.92 -11.79
CA ASP A 145 -7.02 5.09 -10.97
C ASP A 145 -7.70 4.69 -9.66
N GLU A 146 -8.59 3.69 -9.69
CA GLU A 146 -9.21 3.15 -8.48
C GLU A 146 -8.16 2.51 -7.55
N ILE A 147 -7.21 1.75 -8.09
CA ILE A 147 -6.08 1.19 -7.33
C ILE A 147 -5.27 2.32 -6.69
N LYS A 148 -4.84 3.32 -7.48
CA LYS A 148 -4.06 4.47 -6.98
C LYS A 148 -4.80 5.24 -5.89
N SER A 149 -6.11 5.43 -6.05
CA SER A 149 -6.95 6.11 -5.05
C SER A 149 -6.98 5.36 -3.73
N ASN A 150 -7.09 4.03 -3.75
CA ASN A 150 -7.08 3.20 -2.56
C ASN A 150 -5.68 3.18 -1.90
N ILE A 151 -4.60 3.17 -2.67
CA ILE A 151 -3.24 3.28 -2.12
C ILE A 151 -3.05 4.63 -1.42
N LYS A 152 -3.48 5.71 -2.04
CA LYS A 152 -3.33 7.07 -1.50
C LYS A 152 -4.23 7.36 -0.29
N LEU A 153 -5.33 6.60 -0.13
CA LEU A 153 -6.35 6.86 0.88
C LEU A 153 -5.77 6.97 2.29
N LEU A 154 -4.90 6.05 2.69
CA LEU A 154 -4.31 6.05 4.03
C LEU A 154 -3.39 7.25 4.24
N GLY A 155 -2.57 7.60 3.26
CA GLY A 155 -1.71 8.78 3.33
C GLY A 155 -2.49 10.09 3.41
N THR A 156 -3.52 10.22 2.58
CA THR A 156 -4.31 11.48 2.50
C THR A 156 -5.28 11.67 3.66
N LYS A 157 -5.94 10.58 4.11
CA LYS A 157 -6.98 10.64 5.14
C LYS A 157 -6.42 10.54 6.56
N TYR A 158 -5.38 9.75 6.76
CA TYR A 158 -4.87 9.42 8.10
C TYR A 158 -3.47 9.98 8.37
N HIS A 159 -2.87 10.68 7.41
CA HIS A 159 -1.60 11.41 7.55
C HIS A 159 -0.43 10.55 8.06
N TYR A 160 -0.29 9.35 7.52
CA TYR A 160 0.90 8.54 7.77
C TYR A 160 2.13 9.11 7.06
N ASP A 161 3.29 9.04 7.71
CA ASP A 161 4.57 9.41 7.09
C ASP A 161 4.95 8.43 5.99
N PHE A 162 4.67 7.12 6.22
CA PHE A 162 4.91 6.06 5.25
C PHE A 162 3.70 5.13 5.13
N VAL A 163 3.35 4.83 3.89
CA VAL A 163 2.41 3.77 3.52
C VAL A 163 3.20 2.68 2.80
N ILE A 164 3.27 1.50 3.39
CA ILE A 164 3.90 0.32 2.80
C ILE A 164 2.80 -0.51 2.17
N THR A 165 2.86 -0.74 0.87
CA THR A 165 1.86 -1.51 0.14
C THR A 165 2.48 -2.80 -0.38
N GLU A 166 2.08 -3.92 0.18
CA GLU A 166 2.46 -5.24 -0.32
C GLU A 166 1.49 -5.69 -1.42
N ILE A 167 2.03 -6.08 -2.56
CA ILE A 167 1.25 -6.70 -3.64
C ILE A 167 1.34 -8.21 -3.51
N GLY A 168 0.19 -8.85 -3.32
CA GLY A 168 0.03 -10.31 -3.32
C GLY A 168 0.37 -10.92 -4.68
N GLY A 169 0.47 -12.24 -4.70
CA GLY A 169 0.80 -12.98 -5.93
C GLY A 169 2.24 -12.82 -6.37
N THR A 170 2.49 -13.18 -7.62
CA THR A 170 3.81 -13.21 -8.26
C THR A 170 3.80 -12.27 -9.46
N ILE A 171 4.86 -11.48 -9.65
CA ILE A 171 5.01 -10.68 -10.87
C ILE A 171 5.08 -11.61 -12.09
N GLY A 172 4.30 -11.29 -13.11
CA GLY A 172 4.10 -12.12 -14.29
C GLY A 172 2.70 -12.75 -14.34
N ASP A 173 2.02 -12.86 -13.21
CA ASP A 173 0.63 -13.29 -13.18
C ASP A 173 -0.27 -12.21 -13.79
N ILE A 174 -1.20 -12.62 -14.65
CA ILE A 174 -2.09 -11.68 -15.37
C ILE A 174 -2.95 -10.86 -14.39
N GLU A 175 -3.32 -11.44 -13.26
CA GLU A 175 -4.13 -10.81 -12.23
C GLU A 175 -3.43 -9.65 -11.55
N SER A 176 -2.09 -9.68 -11.46
CA SER A 176 -1.30 -8.62 -10.83
C SER A 176 -0.96 -7.46 -11.78
N ALA A 177 -1.13 -7.62 -13.08
CA ALA A 177 -0.77 -6.61 -14.08
C ALA A 177 -1.36 -5.20 -13.83
N PRO A 178 -2.66 -5.03 -13.46
CA PRO A 178 -3.22 -3.72 -13.17
C PRO A 178 -2.57 -3.03 -11.96
N PHE A 179 -2.16 -3.80 -10.94
CA PHE A 179 -1.47 -3.27 -9.77
C PHE A 179 -0.08 -2.76 -10.13
N LEU A 180 0.66 -3.51 -10.95
CA LEU A 180 1.99 -3.13 -11.41
C LEU A 180 1.95 -1.85 -12.26
N GLU A 181 0.94 -1.75 -13.14
CA GLU A 181 0.73 -0.53 -13.94
C GLU A 181 0.38 0.66 -13.03
N ALA A 182 -0.49 0.49 -12.04
CA ALA A 182 -0.81 1.53 -11.07
C ALA A 182 0.44 1.99 -10.30
N ILE A 183 1.30 1.07 -9.86
CA ILE A 183 2.57 1.39 -9.18
C ILE A 183 3.50 2.16 -10.11
N ARG A 184 3.63 1.74 -11.37
CA ARG A 184 4.43 2.44 -12.38
C ARG A 184 3.98 3.89 -12.53
N GLN A 185 2.66 4.12 -12.64
CA GLN A 185 2.08 5.46 -12.71
C GLN A 185 2.35 6.25 -11.43
N MET A 186 2.15 5.66 -10.26
CA MET A 186 2.42 6.31 -8.97
C MET A 186 3.88 6.69 -8.80
N LYS A 187 4.81 5.86 -9.24
CA LYS A 187 6.25 6.22 -9.23
C LYS A 187 6.54 7.44 -10.09
N TRP A 188 5.87 7.55 -11.23
CA TRP A 188 5.99 8.73 -12.09
C TRP A 188 5.36 9.97 -11.44
N GLU A 189 4.15 9.84 -10.88
CA GLU A 189 3.41 10.94 -10.25
C GLU A 189 4.09 11.46 -8.99
N LEU A 190 4.63 10.58 -8.16
CA LEU A 190 5.16 10.88 -6.82
C LEU A 190 6.68 11.08 -6.78
N GLY A 191 7.39 10.71 -7.82
CA GLY A 191 8.83 10.87 -7.94
C GLY A 191 9.60 10.28 -6.75
N LYS A 192 10.32 11.11 -6.02
CA LYS A 192 11.12 10.71 -4.85
C LYS A 192 10.31 10.19 -3.66
N ASN A 193 9.00 10.39 -3.65
CA ASN A 193 8.12 9.94 -2.57
C ASN A 193 7.56 8.53 -2.81
N ALA A 194 7.98 7.84 -3.86
CA ALA A 194 7.60 6.45 -4.12
C ALA A 194 8.82 5.59 -4.45
N VAL A 195 8.94 4.43 -3.79
CA VAL A 195 9.96 3.43 -4.05
C VAL A 195 9.34 2.06 -4.21
N ASN A 196 9.88 1.25 -5.12
CA ASN A 196 9.51 -0.15 -5.27
C ASN A 196 10.65 -1.04 -4.79
N ILE A 197 10.33 -2.00 -3.93
CA ILE A 197 11.22 -3.06 -3.45
C ILE A 197 10.71 -4.35 -4.07
N HIS A 198 11.55 -4.94 -4.93
CA HIS A 198 11.20 -6.18 -5.60
C HIS A 198 12.03 -7.34 -5.04
N LEU A 199 11.33 -8.34 -4.51
CA LEU A 199 11.97 -9.56 -4.01
C LEU A 199 12.08 -10.57 -5.14
N THR A 200 13.26 -11.20 -5.25
CA THR A 200 13.49 -12.31 -6.18
C THR A 200 14.27 -13.43 -5.51
N TYR A 201 14.17 -14.63 -6.06
CA TYR A 201 14.87 -15.80 -5.56
C TYR A 201 16.29 -15.86 -6.16
N ILE A 202 17.30 -16.02 -5.29
CA ILE A 202 18.71 -16.15 -5.71
C ILE A 202 19.26 -17.48 -5.18
N PRO A 203 19.12 -18.58 -5.93
CA PRO A 203 19.61 -19.88 -5.51
C PRO A 203 21.13 -20.00 -5.64
N TYR A 204 21.73 -20.76 -4.75
CA TYR A 204 23.10 -21.24 -4.93
C TYR A 204 23.09 -22.53 -5.77
N LEU A 205 23.69 -22.47 -6.94
CA LEU A 205 23.80 -23.62 -7.84
C LEU A 205 25.13 -24.35 -7.60
N LYS A 206 25.05 -25.48 -6.91
CA LYS A 206 26.23 -26.29 -6.56
C LYS A 206 27.08 -26.66 -7.79
N ALA A 207 26.45 -27.00 -8.92
CA ALA A 207 27.13 -27.36 -10.16
C ALA A 207 27.92 -26.19 -10.79
N ALA A 208 27.48 -24.95 -10.57
CA ALA A 208 28.14 -23.75 -11.06
C ALA A 208 29.08 -23.12 -10.01
N GLY A 209 28.94 -23.50 -8.74
CA GLY A 209 29.72 -22.95 -7.64
C GLY A 209 29.41 -21.49 -7.30
N GLU A 210 28.23 -20.97 -7.71
CA GLU A 210 27.89 -19.57 -7.55
C GLU A 210 26.37 -19.33 -7.30
N LEU A 211 26.04 -18.12 -6.82
CA LEU A 211 24.69 -17.62 -6.75
C LEU A 211 24.22 -17.16 -8.13
N LYS A 212 23.02 -17.54 -8.52
CA LYS A 212 22.37 -17.12 -9.77
C LYS A 212 21.08 -16.38 -9.49
N THR A 213 20.88 -15.23 -10.14
CA THR A 213 19.56 -14.58 -10.17
C THR A 213 18.63 -15.38 -11.07
N THR A 214 17.39 -15.54 -10.63
CA THR A 214 16.31 -16.09 -11.47
C THR A 214 15.66 -14.95 -12.24
N PRO A 215 15.32 -15.17 -13.54
CA PRO A 215 14.54 -14.18 -14.28
C PRO A 215 13.22 -13.90 -13.57
N THR A 216 12.88 -12.66 -13.42
CA THR A 216 11.54 -12.20 -13.07
C THR A 216 10.94 -11.58 -14.32
N LEU A 217 9.82 -12.09 -14.79
CA LEU A 217 9.14 -11.60 -15.99
C LEU A 217 8.56 -10.21 -15.78
#